data_84d5cb02324b36bf8d9967eb1c4e584d
#
_entry.id   84d5cb02324b36bf8d9967eb1c4e584d
#
_cell.length_a   1.000
_cell.length_b   1.000
_cell.length_c   1.000
_cell.angle_alpha   90.00
_cell.angle_beta   90.00
_cell.angle_gamma   90.00
#
_symmetry.space_group_name_H-M   'P 1'
#
loop_
_entity.id
_entity.type
_entity.pdbx_description
1 polymer ?
#
loop_
_entity_poly.entity_id
_entity_poly.type
_entity_poly.pdbx_seq_one_letter_code
_entity_poly.pdbx_strand_id
1 'polypeptide(L)'
;MFKKLMSAVAAAALCVSLAACGATATSEAAAEATATPAPAVTEAPAEETASAETADGALRVAGLKGPTTMGLVNLMAGEDAADYDFEMYGKADEIVPQLVKGELDAAAVPANLAATLYQKTNGAIEVACINTLGVLYVVENGETVNSVEDLKGKTIVTTGKGTTPEYVLRYILTENGVDPDNDVTLDFYSEATEALAQLQAGTSTIAMLPQPFVTSALAQVEGLRVALDMNEEWEKVAGSKLVTGVLVARKDAVEADPARFAAFMDGYKASVEAANTDLENTAALCEQYGIVAKAALAQKALPNCNIVFETGDETVSY
;
A
#
# COMPACT_ATOMS: atom_id res chain seq x y z
N MET A 1 53.53 8.19 30.94
CA MET A 1 54.43 8.94 30.02
C MET A 1 53.54 9.50 28.93
N PHE A 2 53.29 10.83 29.00
CA PHE A 2 53.57 11.87 28.00
C PHE A 2 52.79 11.71 26.67
N LYS A 3 52.11 12.68 26.11
CA LYS A 3 51.70 14.09 26.30
C LYS A 3 50.66 14.35 25.19
N LYS A 4 49.55 14.90 25.50
CA LYS A 4 49.00 16.23 25.11
C LYS A 4 49.66 16.88 23.87
N LEU A 5 48.84 17.27 22.87
CA LEU A 5 48.85 18.65 22.39
C LEU A 5 47.51 19.00 21.71
N MET A 6 46.94 20.05 22.27
CA MET A 6 45.91 20.93 21.71
C MET A 6 46.51 21.78 20.58
N SER A 7 45.73 22.21 19.64
CA SER A 7 45.77 23.58 19.11
C SER A 7 44.46 23.97 18.48
N ALA A 8 43.90 24.99 19.04
CA ALA A 8 42.81 25.84 18.60
C ALA A 8 43.33 26.99 17.72
N VAL A 9 42.45 27.89 17.34
CA VAL A 9 42.60 29.25 16.76
C VAL A 9 42.20 29.31 15.27
N ALA A 10 41.40 30.22 14.75
CA ALA A 10 40.59 31.32 15.28
C ALA A 10 39.67 31.84 14.14
N ALA A 11 38.66 32.49 14.59
CA ALA A 11 37.69 33.36 13.93
C ALA A 11 38.29 34.47 13.07
N ALA A 12 37.52 34.96 12.10
CA ALA A 12 37.45 36.37 11.73
C ALA A 12 36.11 36.68 11.07
N ALA A 13 35.39 37.56 11.71
CA ALA A 13 34.23 38.32 11.24
C ALA A 13 34.70 39.60 10.54
N LEU A 14 33.88 40.17 9.66
CA LEU A 14 33.72 41.63 9.39
C LEU A 14 32.54 41.75 8.45
N CYS A 15 31.44 42.29 8.80
CA CYS A 15 30.98 43.64 9.19
C CYS A 15 30.90 44.64 8.04
N VAL A 16 29.74 45.31 8.00
CA VAL A 16 29.50 46.75 7.77
C VAL A 16 29.22 47.14 6.33
N SER A 17 28.21 47.89 5.95
CA SER A 17 27.39 48.95 6.58
C SER A 17 26.28 49.42 5.64
N LEU A 18 25.11 49.80 6.16
CA LEU A 18 24.59 51.16 6.32
C LEU A 18 24.41 51.93 5.00
N ALA A 19 23.34 52.64 4.69
CA ALA A 19 22.44 53.53 5.42
C ALA A 19 21.32 53.92 4.40
N ALA A 20 20.18 54.23 4.75
CA ALA A 20 19.49 55.19 5.59
C ALA A 20 18.64 56.19 4.80
N CYS A 21 17.51 56.50 5.40
CA CYS A 21 16.68 57.74 5.31
C CYS A 21 15.84 57.95 4.03
N GLY A 22 14.65 58.35 4.14
CA GLY A 22 13.82 58.93 5.19
C GLY A 22 12.45 59.35 4.63
N ALA A 23 11.55 59.29 5.54
CA ALA A 23 10.53 60.25 5.95
C ALA A 23 9.49 60.84 4.94
N THR A 24 8.26 60.56 5.33
CA THR A 24 7.12 61.46 5.58
C THR A 24 6.28 61.99 4.44
N ALA A 25 5.04 61.77 4.63
CA ALA A 25 3.87 62.63 4.73
C ALA A 25 2.78 62.46 3.70
N THR A 26 1.67 61.97 4.24
CA THR A 26 0.25 62.35 3.98
C THR A 26 -0.10 63.16 2.74
N SER A 27 -1.10 62.67 1.98
CA SER A 27 -2.32 63.44 1.65
C SER A 27 -3.36 62.59 0.96
N GLU A 28 -4.60 62.67 1.45
CA GLU A 28 -5.83 62.24 0.81
C GLU A 28 -6.03 62.98 -0.52
N ALA A 29 -6.54 62.26 -1.50
CA ALA A 29 -7.59 62.76 -2.41
C ALA A 29 -8.21 61.61 -3.21
N ALA A 30 -9.51 61.56 -3.12
CA ALA A 30 -10.38 60.71 -3.94
C ALA A 30 -10.33 61.12 -5.40
N ALA A 31 -10.45 60.18 -6.33
CA ALA A 31 -11.26 60.30 -7.54
C ALA A 31 -11.21 59.06 -8.44
N GLU A 32 -12.40 58.66 -8.77
CA GLU A 32 -12.88 58.08 -10.03
C GLU A 32 -12.36 56.72 -10.55
N ALA A 33 -13.33 55.82 -10.53
CA ALA A 33 -13.35 54.56 -11.25
C ALA A 33 -13.24 54.76 -12.77
N THR A 34 -12.23 54.13 -13.37
CA THR A 34 -12.26 53.83 -14.81
C THR A 34 -12.16 52.30 -14.94
N ALA A 35 -13.25 51.71 -15.37
CA ALA A 35 -13.34 50.29 -15.68
C ALA A 35 -12.48 49.98 -16.92
N THR A 36 -11.44 49.23 -16.73
CA THR A 36 -10.70 48.58 -17.84
C THR A 36 -11.35 47.22 -18.07
N PRO A 37 -11.71 46.85 -19.32
CA PRO A 37 -12.30 45.55 -19.60
C PRO A 37 -11.29 44.44 -19.35
N ALA A 38 -11.72 43.37 -18.67
CA ALA A 38 -10.99 42.14 -18.48
C ALA A 38 -10.61 41.54 -19.84
N PRO A 39 -9.41 40.97 -19.99
CA PRO A 39 -9.08 40.20 -21.17
C PRO A 39 -9.96 38.95 -21.25
N ALA A 40 -10.51 38.73 -22.44
CA ALA A 40 -11.28 37.54 -22.77
C ALA A 40 -10.46 36.29 -22.41
N VAL A 41 -11.07 35.43 -21.61
CA VAL A 41 -10.55 34.06 -21.38
C VAL A 41 -10.68 33.35 -22.72
N THR A 42 -9.56 33.15 -23.39
CA THR A 42 -9.47 32.24 -24.53
C THR A 42 -9.66 30.84 -23.94
N GLU A 43 -10.77 30.18 -24.26
CA GLU A 43 -10.94 28.76 -24.05
C GLU A 43 -9.76 28.06 -24.71
N ALA A 44 -8.97 27.38 -23.90
CA ALA A 44 -8.02 26.41 -24.39
C ALA A 44 -8.82 25.31 -25.12
N PRO A 45 -8.32 24.80 -26.25
CA PRO A 45 -8.97 23.68 -26.90
C PRO A 45 -9.07 22.52 -25.89
N ALA A 46 -10.25 21.92 -25.78
CA ALA A 46 -10.40 20.64 -25.13
C ALA A 46 -9.35 19.70 -25.74
N GLU A 47 -8.44 19.22 -24.89
CA GLU A 47 -7.57 18.12 -25.28
C GLU A 47 -8.50 16.98 -25.71
N GLU A 48 -8.42 16.62 -26.97
CA GLU A 48 -8.97 15.40 -27.51
C GLU A 48 -8.48 14.27 -26.58
N THR A 49 -9.42 13.63 -25.91
CA THR A 49 -9.19 12.34 -25.29
C THR A 49 -8.58 11.47 -26.37
N ALA A 50 -7.31 11.12 -26.19
CA ALA A 50 -6.60 10.18 -27.03
C ALA A 50 -7.50 8.94 -27.15
N SER A 51 -7.98 8.70 -28.36
CA SER A 51 -8.63 7.47 -28.75
C SER A 51 -7.69 6.34 -28.35
N ALA A 52 -8.15 5.43 -27.50
CA ALA A 52 -7.38 4.25 -27.16
C ALA A 52 -7.11 3.50 -28.47
N GLU A 53 -5.89 3.58 -28.96
CA GLU A 53 -5.42 2.64 -29.97
C GLU A 53 -5.53 1.25 -29.35
N THR A 54 -6.21 0.34 -30.02
CA THR A 54 -6.27 -1.08 -29.68
C THR A 54 -4.83 -1.55 -29.51
N ALA A 55 -4.43 -1.80 -28.26
CA ALA A 55 -3.05 -2.12 -27.97
C ALA A 55 -2.72 -3.49 -28.57
N ASP A 56 -1.89 -3.46 -29.59
CA ASP A 56 -1.21 -4.64 -30.17
C ASP A 56 -0.06 -5.04 -29.23
N GLY A 57 -0.36 -5.24 -27.95
CA GLY A 57 0.61 -5.50 -26.89
C GLY A 57 0.02 -6.29 -25.72
N ALA A 58 0.90 -6.81 -24.86
CA ALA A 58 0.53 -7.53 -23.65
C ALA A 58 -0.28 -6.64 -22.69
N LEU A 59 -1.23 -7.22 -21.94
CA LEU A 59 -1.94 -6.52 -20.86
C LEU A 59 -0.95 -6.20 -19.73
N ARG A 60 -0.82 -4.92 -19.38
CA ARG A 60 0.15 -4.44 -18.38
C ARG A 60 -0.45 -4.52 -16.97
N VAL A 61 0.08 -5.41 -16.16
CA VAL A 61 -0.46 -5.73 -14.84
C VAL A 61 0.60 -5.49 -13.77
N ALA A 62 0.26 -4.71 -12.75
CA ALA A 62 1.13 -4.50 -11.61
C ALA A 62 0.70 -5.31 -10.39
N GLY A 63 1.68 -5.70 -9.57
CA GLY A 63 1.46 -6.29 -8.26
C GLY A 63 2.39 -5.73 -7.21
N LEU A 64 1.98 -5.84 -5.94
CA LEU A 64 2.83 -5.53 -4.80
C LEU A 64 3.55 -6.80 -4.31
N LYS A 65 4.77 -6.64 -3.80
CA LYS A 65 5.47 -7.72 -3.09
C LYS A 65 4.75 -8.01 -1.76
N GLY A 66 3.74 -8.87 -1.83
CA GLY A 66 2.89 -9.18 -0.69
C GLY A 66 1.72 -10.11 -1.04
N PRO A 67 0.76 -10.28 -0.13
CA PRO A 67 -0.33 -11.24 -0.28
C PRO A 67 -1.21 -10.97 -1.50
N THR A 68 -1.41 -9.70 -1.88
CA THR A 68 -2.26 -9.31 -3.02
C THR A 68 -1.79 -9.86 -4.37
N THR A 69 -0.51 -10.25 -4.48
CA THR A 69 0.06 -10.79 -5.73
C THR A 69 0.26 -12.30 -5.68
N MET A 70 0.20 -12.93 -4.50
CA MET A 70 0.43 -14.39 -4.38
C MET A 70 -0.58 -15.21 -5.19
N GLY A 71 -1.79 -14.71 -5.39
CA GLY A 71 -2.80 -15.33 -6.26
C GLY A 71 -2.51 -15.21 -7.76
N LEU A 72 -1.61 -14.31 -8.19
CA LEU A 72 -1.25 -14.09 -9.60
C LEU A 72 -0.06 -14.95 -10.07
N VAL A 73 0.76 -15.50 -9.15
CA VAL A 73 2.06 -16.08 -9.50
C VAL A 73 1.98 -17.27 -10.45
N ASN A 74 0.89 -18.07 -10.39
CA ASN A 74 0.71 -19.19 -11.31
C ASN A 74 0.34 -18.69 -12.72
N LEU A 75 -0.41 -17.61 -12.86
CA LEU A 75 -0.67 -16.96 -14.15
C LEU A 75 0.61 -16.32 -14.70
N MET A 76 1.41 -15.67 -13.87
CA MET A 76 2.69 -15.06 -14.26
C MET A 76 3.70 -16.09 -14.80
N ALA A 77 3.61 -17.35 -14.36
CA ALA A 77 4.49 -18.45 -14.78
C ALA A 77 3.82 -19.40 -15.80
N GLY A 78 2.55 -19.16 -16.16
CA GLY A 78 1.76 -20.00 -17.04
C GLY A 78 2.17 -19.92 -18.51
N GLU A 79 1.56 -20.76 -19.34
CA GLU A 79 1.80 -20.82 -20.79
C GLU A 79 1.41 -19.50 -21.48
N ASP A 80 0.35 -18.84 -20.96
CA ASP A 80 -0.17 -17.58 -21.47
C ASP A 80 0.54 -16.34 -20.88
N ALA A 81 1.62 -16.53 -20.11
CA ALA A 81 2.34 -15.43 -19.47
C ALA A 81 2.87 -14.37 -20.47
N ALA A 82 3.10 -14.76 -21.72
CA ALA A 82 3.54 -13.86 -22.80
C ALA A 82 2.45 -12.85 -23.23
N ASP A 83 1.18 -13.10 -22.90
CA ASP A 83 0.05 -12.20 -23.18
C ASP A 83 -0.06 -11.08 -22.15
N TYR A 84 0.78 -11.12 -21.11
CA TYR A 84 0.77 -10.21 -19.97
C TYR A 84 2.16 -9.64 -19.71
N ASP A 85 2.21 -8.34 -19.38
CA ASP A 85 3.42 -7.67 -18.91
C ASP A 85 3.25 -7.42 -17.40
N PHE A 86 3.91 -8.26 -16.59
CA PHE A 86 3.79 -8.21 -15.13
C PHE A 86 4.94 -7.43 -14.51
N GLU A 87 4.59 -6.38 -13.77
CA GLU A 87 5.56 -5.62 -12.98
C GLU A 87 5.30 -5.72 -11.48
N MET A 88 6.39 -5.88 -10.70
CA MET A 88 6.33 -6.02 -9.25
C MET A 88 6.90 -4.78 -8.55
N TYR A 89 6.12 -4.19 -7.65
CA TYR A 89 6.47 -2.98 -6.92
C TYR A 89 6.60 -3.24 -5.41
N GLY A 90 7.46 -2.46 -4.76
CA GLY A 90 7.60 -2.48 -3.30
C GLY A 90 6.52 -1.70 -2.58
N LYS A 91 5.99 -0.65 -3.24
CA LYS A 91 5.04 0.31 -2.64
C LYS A 91 3.89 0.63 -3.58
N ALA A 92 2.70 0.80 -3.00
CA ALA A 92 1.50 1.15 -3.75
C ALA A 92 1.58 2.56 -4.40
N ASP A 93 2.33 3.48 -3.80
CA ASP A 93 2.53 4.84 -4.33
C ASP A 93 3.26 4.86 -5.69
N GLU A 94 3.98 3.79 -6.02
CA GLU A 94 4.66 3.63 -7.31
C GLU A 94 3.69 3.20 -8.41
N ILE A 95 2.62 2.47 -8.05
CA ILE A 95 1.59 1.95 -8.98
C ILE A 95 0.58 3.03 -9.36
N VAL A 96 0.11 3.81 -8.37
CA VAL A 96 -0.98 4.79 -8.54
C VAL A 96 -0.75 5.76 -9.69
N PRO A 97 0.42 6.42 -9.83
CA PRO A 97 0.66 7.34 -10.94
C PRO A 97 0.61 6.66 -12.32
N GLN A 98 1.05 5.41 -12.42
CA GLN A 98 1.11 4.65 -13.67
C GLN A 98 -0.27 4.23 -14.15
N LEU A 99 -1.14 3.76 -13.22
CA LEU A 99 -2.55 3.52 -13.53
C LEU A 99 -3.26 4.79 -14.03
N VAL A 100 -3.06 5.91 -13.34
CA VAL A 100 -3.71 7.20 -13.71
C VAL A 100 -3.24 7.72 -15.06
N LYS A 101 -1.96 7.51 -15.41
CA LYS A 101 -1.40 7.90 -16.72
C LYS A 101 -1.72 6.93 -17.86
N GLY A 102 -2.21 5.74 -17.55
CA GLY A 102 -2.44 4.69 -18.55
C GLY A 102 -1.19 3.91 -18.93
N GLU A 103 -0.17 3.94 -18.07
CA GLU A 103 1.03 3.12 -18.23
C GLU A 103 0.81 1.67 -17.77
N LEU A 104 -0.21 1.45 -16.91
CA LEU A 104 -0.72 0.14 -16.47
C LEU A 104 -2.20 0.01 -16.82
N ASP A 105 -2.65 -1.20 -17.08
CA ASP A 105 -4.06 -1.53 -17.40
C ASP A 105 -4.81 -2.06 -16.18
N ALA A 106 -4.14 -2.85 -15.34
CA ALA A 106 -4.68 -3.38 -14.10
C ALA A 106 -3.61 -3.44 -13.00
N ALA A 107 -4.02 -3.51 -11.74
CA ALA A 107 -3.11 -3.69 -10.63
C ALA A 107 -3.75 -4.33 -9.40
N ALA A 108 -3.00 -5.20 -8.73
CA ALA A 108 -3.34 -5.73 -7.42
C ALA A 108 -2.87 -4.75 -6.32
N VAL A 109 -3.81 -4.13 -5.62
CA VAL A 109 -3.56 -3.03 -4.67
C VAL A 109 -4.31 -3.23 -3.35
N PRO A 110 -3.90 -2.53 -2.26
CA PRO A 110 -4.67 -2.45 -1.04
C PRO A 110 -6.08 -1.89 -1.29
N ALA A 111 -7.09 -2.45 -0.63
CA ALA A 111 -8.50 -2.17 -0.90
C ALA A 111 -8.88 -0.68 -0.79
N ASN A 112 -8.31 0.06 0.17
CA ASN A 112 -8.58 1.49 0.34
C ASN A 112 -8.12 2.33 -0.86
N LEU A 113 -7.10 1.89 -1.60
CA LEU A 113 -6.62 2.60 -2.78
C LEU A 113 -7.61 2.53 -3.95
N ALA A 114 -8.39 1.45 -4.04
CA ALA A 114 -9.44 1.36 -5.05
C ALA A 114 -10.44 2.51 -4.93
N ALA A 115 -10.92 2.81 -3.73
CA ALA A 115 -11.82 3.94 -3.49
C ALA A 115 -11.17 5.29 -3.85
N THR A 116 -9.90 5.46 -3.50
CA THR A 116 -9.13 6.67 -3.83
C THR A 116 -8.93 6.82 -5.34
N LEU A 117 -8.59 5.73 -6.03
CA LEU A 117 -8.42 5.71 -7.48
C LEU A 117 -9.74 6.00 -8.19
N TYR A 118 -10.83 5.34 -7.79
CA TYR A 118 -12.16 5.58 -8.33
C TYR A 118 -12.55 7.06 -8.24
N GLN A 119 -12.38 7.68 -7.07
CA GLN A 119 -12.71 9.09 -6.87
C GLN A 119 -11.81 10.04 -7.67
N LYS A 120 -10.49 9.81 -7.65
CA LYS A 120 -9.52 10.69 -8.36
C LYS A 120 -9.66 10.61 -9.87
N THR A 121 -10.14 9.49 -10.41
CA THR A 121 -10.29 9.26 -11.84
C THR A 121 -11.74 9.41 -12.32
N ASN A 122 -12.67 9.85 -11.44
CA ASN A 122 -14.10 9.94 -11.74
C ASN A 122 -14.69 8.62 -12.28
N GLY A 123 -14.26 7.48 -11.71
CA GLY A 123 -14.74 6.16 -12.10
C GLY A 123 -14.04 5.56 -13.31
N ALA A 124 -12.93 6.14 -13.80
CA ALA A 124 -12.15 5.54 -14.88
C ALA A 124 -11.33 4.31 -14.45
N ILE A 125 -11.13 4.13 -13.14
CA ILE A 125 -10.51 2.92 -12.56
C ILE A 125 -11.52 2.30 -11.61
N GLU A 126 -11.81 1.01 -11.81
CA GLU A 126 -12.81 0.25 -11.05
C GLU A 126 -12.22 -1.02 -10.44
N VAL A 127 -12.90 -1.57 -9.43
CA VAL A 127 -12.55 -2.88 -8.86
C VAL A 127 -13.02 -3.97 -9.81
N ALA A 128 -12.11 -4.84 -10.21
CA ALA A 128 -12.41 -6.01 -11.04
C ALA A 128 -12.72 -7.25 -10.18
N CYS A 129 -11.98 -7.45 -9.08
CA CYS A 129 -12.27 -8.50 -8.09
C CYS A 129 -11.67 -8.19 -6.72
N ILE A 130 -12.21 -8.82 -5.68
CA ILE A 130 -11.52 -8.98 -4.40
C ILE A 130 -10.56 -10.16 -4.54
N ASN A 131 -9.30 -9.95 -4.19
CA ASN A 131 -8.25 -10.96 -4.35
C ASN A 131 -7.62 -11.42 -3.03
N THR A 132 -7.81 -10.67 -1.94
CA THR A 132 -7.23 -10.98 -0.64
C THR A 132 -8.16 -10.50 0.48
N LEU A 133 -8.58 -11.42 1.32
CA LEU A 133 -9.28 -11.09 2.55
C LEU A 133 -8.28 -10.71 3.66
N GLY A 134 -8.70 -10.72 4.91
CA GLY A 134 -7.85 -10.36 6.01
C GLY A 134 -6.61 -11.26 6.16
N VAL A 135 -5.45 -10.63 6.31
CA VAL A 135 -4.14 -11.29 6.41
C VAL A 135 -3.25 -10.62 7.47
N LEU A 136 -3.83 -9.77 8.31
CA LEU A 136 -3.12 -8.97 9.30
C LEU A 136 -3.15 -9.64 10.67
N TYR A 137 -2.01 -9.63 11.35
CA TYR A 137 -1.87 -10.23 12.69
C TYR A 137 -0.97 -9.36 13.55
N VAL A 138 -1.33 -9.20 14.82
CA VAL A 138 -0.41 -8.68 15.82
C VAL A 138 0.41 -9.84 16.36
N VAL A 139 1.72 -9.74 16.25
CA VAL A 139 2.68 -10.68 16.85
C VAL A 139 3.39 -10.03 18.03
N GLU A 140 3.71 -10.83 19.05
CA GLU A 140 4.40 -10.38 20.24
C GLU A 140 5.51 -11.35 20.64
N ASN A 141 6.67 -10.82 20.97
CA ASN A 141 7.69 -11.54 21.74
C ASN A 141 7.50 -11.22 23.23
N GLY A 142 6.63 -11.99 23.87
CA GLY A 142 6.12 -11.78 25.21
C GLY A 142 4.75 -12.39 25.39
N GLU A 143 4.12 -12.11 26.53
CA GLU A 143 2.79 -12.62 26.91
C GLU A 143 1.89 -11.53 27.50
N THR A 144 2.06 -10.27 27.03
CA THR A 144 1.39 -9.11 27.62
C THR A 144 0.17 -8.64 26.83
N VAL A 145 0.00 -9.12 25.59
CA VAL A 145 -1.13 -8.76 24.71
C VAL A 145 -2.04 -9.98 24.55
N ASN A 146 -3.23 -9.91 25.13
CA ASN A 146 -4.28 -10.94 25.05
C ASN A 146 -5.60 -10.38 24.54
N SER A 147 -5.71 -9.05 24.46
CA SER A 147 -6.84 -8.31 23.89
C SER A 147 -6.33 -7.03 23.21
N VAL A 148 -7.20 -6.36 22.45
CA VAL A 148 -6.86 -5.09 21.79
C VAL A 148 -6.54 -3.99 22.83
N GLU A 149 -7.23 -3.99 23.97
CA GLU A 149 -7.03 -3.02 25.04
C GLU A 149 -5.63 -3.13 25.69
N ASP A 150 -5.03 -4.32 25.69
CA ASP A 150 -3.67 -4.54 26.20
C ASP A 150 -2.59 -3.82 25.37
N LEU A 151 -2.95 -3.32 24.19
CA LEU A 151 -2.07 -2.51 23.36
C LEU A 151 -1.84 -1.09 23.90
N LYS A 152 -2.65 -0.62 24.87
CA LYS A 152 -2.45 0.70 25.49
C LYS A 152 -1.05 0.84 26.10
N GLY A 153 -0.41 1.97 25.80
CA GLY A 153 0.96 2.28 26.24
C GLY A 153 2.05 1.54 25.45
N LYS A 154 1.69 0.75 24.43
CA LYS A 154 2.66 -0.03 23.64
C LYS A 154 3.08 0.68 22.37
N THR A 155 4.26 0.31 21.87
CA THR A 155 4.71 0.63 20.51
C THR A 155 4.43 -0.55 19.61
N ILE A 156 3.74 -0.31 18.52
CA ILE A 156 3.37 -1.30 17.51
C ILE A 156 4.13 -0.97 16.23
N VAL A 157 5.09 -1.80 15.87
CA VAL A 157 5.77 -1.71 14.58
C VAL A 157 4.85 -2.25 13.49
N THR A 158 4.71 -1.53 12.37
CA THR A 158 3.85 -1.96 11.28
C THR A 158 4.30 -1.38 9.94
N THR A 159 3.54 -1.64 8.88
CA THR A 159 3.75 -1.12 7.52
C THR A 159 2.46 -0.59 6.93
N GLY A 160 2.53 -0.08 5.71
CA GLY A 160 1.35 0.33 4.97
C GLY A 160 0.71 1.62 5.47
N LYS A 161 1.55 2.61 5.87
CA LYS A 161 1.07 3.95 6.23
C LYS A 161 0.24 4.56 5.08
N GLY A 162 -0.95 5.06 5.39
CA GLY A 162 -1.90 5.59 4.39
C GLY A 162 -2.62 4.51 3.58
N THR A 163 -2.49 3.23 3.96
CA THR A 163 -3.14 2.11 3.27
C THR A 163 -3.97 1.25 4.22
N THR A 164 -4.62 0.22 3.70
CA THR A 164 -5.54 -0.66 4.45
C THR A 164 -5.00 -1.10 5.82
N PRO A 165 -3.73 -1.56 5.98
CA PRO A 165 -3.23 -1.97 7.28
C PRO A 165 -3.33 -0.90 8.37
N GLU A 166 -2.99 0.37 8.07
CA GLU A 166 -3.11 1.45 9.03
C GLU A 166 -4.57 1.70 9.41
N TYR A 167 -5.46 1.80 8.42
CA TYR A 167 -6.88 2.09 8.68
C TYR A 167 -7.57 0.99 9.49
N VAL A 168 -7.25 -0.28 9.19
CA VAL A 168 -7.75 -1.45 9.93
C VAL A 168 -7.29 -1.39 11.39
N LEU A 169 -6.00 -1.17 11.62
CA LEU A 169 -5.47 -1.08 12.98
C LEU A 169 -6.12 0.06 13.76
N ARG A 170 -6.18 1.26 13.17
CA ARG A 170 -6.79 2.42 13.80
C ARG A 170 -8.27 2.22 14.13
N TYR A 171 -9.02 1.62 13.20
CA TYR A 171 -10.44 1.33 13.40
C TYR A 171 -10.65 0.34 14.54
N ILE A 172 -9.94 -0.80 14.52
CA ILE A 172 -10.05 -1.81 15.60
C ILE A 172 -9.66 -1.23 16.96
N LEU A 173 -8.57 -0.45 17.04
CA LEU A 173 -8.17 0.24 18.27
C LEU A 173 -9.30 1.15 18.77
N THR A 174 -9.86 2.00 17.91
CA THR A 174 -10.91 2.97 18.25
C THR A 174 -12.16 2.27 18.78
N GLU A 175 -12.63 1.23 18.07
CA GLU A 175 -13.83 0.48 18.46
C GLU A 175 -13.66 -0.28 19.80
N ASN A 176 -12.43 -0.59 20.18
CA ASN A 176 -12.08 -1.18 21.47
C ASN A 176 -11.68 -0.13 22.53
N GLY A 177 -11.96 1.16 22.29
CA GLY A 177 -11.70 2.24 23.25
C GLY A 177 -10.22 2.55 23.49
N VAL A 178 -9.38 2.26 22.50
CA VAL A 178 -7.94 2.60 22.45
C VAL A 178 -7.74 3.74 21.47
N ASP A 179 -7.31 4.90 21.93
CA ASP A 179 -7.02 6.04 21.04
C ASP A 179 -5.72 5.78 20.26
N PRO A 180 -5.80 5.63 18.91
CA PRO A 180 -4.62 5.30 18.11
C PRO A 180 -3.57 6.42 18.04
N ASP A 181 -3.90 7.64 18.46
CA ASP A 181 -2.99 8.78 18.44
C ASP A 181 -2.40 9.11 19.83
N ASN A 182 -3.08 8.69 20.91
CA ASN A 182 -2.68 9.05 22.27
C ASN A 182 -2.36 7.82 23.16
N ASP A 183 -3.03 6.68 22.93
CA ASP A 183 -2.87 5.50 23.79
C ASP A 183 -1.80 4.52 23.28
N VAL A 184 -1.38 4.60 22.02
CA VAL A 184 -0.36 3.74 21.42
C VAL A 184 0.65 4.55 20.61
N THR A 185 1.82 3.96 20.33
CA THR A 185 2.77 4.50 19.35
C THR A 185 2.76 3.60 18.13
N LEU A 186 2.35 4.13 16.96
CA LEU A 186 2.40 3.41 15.69
C LEU A 186 3.69 3.78 14.96
N ASP A 187 4.61 2.82 14.84
CA ASP A 187 5.92 2.99 14.19
C ASP A 187 5.90 2.33 12.81
N PHE A 188 5.86 3.16 11.76
CA PHE A 188 5.66 2.72 10.38
C PHE A 188 6.97 2.55 9.63
N TYR A 189 7.16 1.37 9.06
CA TYR A 189 8.25 1.04 8.15
C TYR A 189 7.76 0.97 6.71
N SER A 190 8.66 1.18 5.76
CA SER A 190 8.33 1.18 4.34
C SER A 190 7.93 -0.20 3.83
N GLU A 191 8.61 -1.24 4.32
CA GLU A 191 8.40 -2.64 3.91
C GLU A 191 8.27 -3.57 5.13
N ALA A 192 7.54 -4.67 4.95
CA ALA A 192 7.33 -5.66 6.02
C ALA A 192 8.64 -6.36 6.43
N THR A 193 9.62 -6.45 5.53
CA THR A 193 10.97 -6.94 5.82
C THR A 193 11.72 -6.07 6.82
N GLU A 194 11.54 -4.74 6.75
CA GLU A 194 12.14 -3.79 7.69
C GLU A 194 11.49 -3.91 9.08
N ALA A 195 10.15 -4.03 9.13
CA ALA A 195 9.41 -4.27 10.37
C ALA A 195 9.81 -5.61 11.03
N LEU A 196 9.97 -6.67 10.24
CA LEU A 196 10.48 -7.95 10.71
C LEU A 196 11.90 -7.83 11.29
N ALA A 197 12.76 -7.03 10.68
CA ALA A 197 14.12 -6.82 11.18
C ALA A 197 14.14 -6.17 12.58
N GLN A 198 13.15 -5.35 12.94
CA GLN A 198 13.03 -4.77 14.28
C GLN A 198 12.72 -5.86 15.34
N LEU A 199 11.86 -6.82 15.01
CA LEU A 199 11.59 -7.97 15.88
C LEU A 199 12.82 -8.85 16.04
N GLN A 200 13.54 -9.13 14.95
CA GLN A 200 14.78 -9.93 14.97
C GLN A 200 15.89 -9.29 15.78
N ALA A 201 16.01 -7.96 15.71
CA ALA A 201 16.99 -7.20 16.46
C ALA A 201 16.62 -7.02 17.95
N GLY A 202 15.38 -7.39 18.33
CA GLY A 202 14.85 -7.16 19.67
C GLY A 202 14.64 -5.68 20.01
N THR A 203 14.63 -4.80 19.01
CA THR A 203 14.36 -3.36 19.17
C THR A 203 12.87 -3.09 19.33
N SER A 204 12.02 -4.01 18.88
CA SER A 204 10.59 -4.05 19.14
C SER A 204 10.17 -5.44 19.58
N THR A 205 9.14 -5.51 20.42
CA THR A 205 8.55 -6.77 20.88
C THR A 205 7.16 -7.01 20.29
N ILE A 206 6.53 -5.99 19.71
CA ILE A 206 5.18 -6.06 19.13
C ILE A 206 5.22 -5.51 17.71
N ALA A 207 4.63 -6.26 16.79
CA ALA A 207 4.42 -5.78 15.43
C ALA A 207 3.06 -6.24 14.89
N MET A 208 2.44 -5.43 14.05
CA MET A 208 1.35 -5.87 13.18
C MET A 208 1.91 -6.08 11.78
N LEU A 209 1.84 -7.31 11.32
CA LEU A 209 2.39 -7.75 10.03
C LEU A 209 1.34 -8.47 9.20
N PRO A 210 1.43 -8.41 7.86
CA PRO A 210 0.64 -9.29 7.00
C PRO A 210 1.29 -10.66 6.85
N GLN A 211 0.52 -11.68 6.46
CA GLN A 211 1.10 -12.87 5.82
C GLN A 211 1.75 -12.47 4.48
N PRO A 212 2.81 -13.11 4.06
CA PRO A 212 3.54 -14.25 4.68
C PRO A 212 4.59 -13.83 5.73
N PHE A 213 4.69 -12.54 6.04
CA PHE A 213 5.74 -12.02 6.95
C PHE A 213 5.54 -12.47 8.40
N VAL A 214 4.29 -12.69 8.83
CA VAL A 214 3.99 -13.30 10.14
C VAL A 214 4.62 -14.68 10.25
N THR A 215 4.41 -15.54 9.25
CA THR A 215 5.01 -16.89 9.21
C THR A 215 6.54 -16.82 9.20
N SER A 216 7.11 -15.85 8.47
CA SER A 216 8.55 -15.60 8.45
C SER A 216 9.07 -15.15 9.81
N ALA A 217 8.33 -14.27 10.50
CA ALA A 217 8.68 -13.76 11.83
C ALA A 217 8.67 -14.89 12.87
N LEU A 218 7.60 -15.69 12.91
CA LEU A 218 7.48 -16.84 13.81
C LEU A 218 8.58 -17.89 13.61
N ALA A 219 9.09 -18.04 12.39
CA ALA A 219 10.17 -18.97 12.10
C ALA A 219 11.57 -18.45 12.48
N GLN A 220 11.75 -17.15 12.65
CA GLN A 220 13.05 -16.51 12.79
C GLN A 220 13.27 -15.82 14.15
N VAL A 221 12.20 -15.56 14.90
CA VAL A 221 12.26 -14.91 16.21
C VAL A 221 11.79 -15.89 17.27
N GLU A 222 12.72 -16.34 18.12
CA GLU A 222 12.42 -17.28 19.20
C GLU A 222 11.47 -16.63 20.22
N GLY A 223 10.44 -17.36 20.63
CA GLY A 223 9.44 -16.88 21.59
C GLY A 223 8.37 -15.96 21.01
N LEU A 224 8.42 -15.64 19.71
CA LEU A 224 7.38 -14.87 19.06
C LEU A 224 6.09 -15.68 18.92
N ARG A 225 4.96 -15.06 19.22
CA ARG A 225 3.62 -15.65 19.04
C ARG A 225 2.70 -14.73 18.26
N VAL A 226 1.65 -15.28 17.69
CA VAL A 226 0.49 -14.50 17.27
C VAL A 226 -0.28 -14.11 18.55
N ALA A 227 -0.41 -12.82 18.80
CA ALA A 227 -1.14 -12.27 19.92
C ALA A 227 -2.61 -12.00 19.56
N LEU A 228 -2.86 -11.38 18.39
CA LEU A 228 -4.20 -11.08 17.90
C LEU A 228 -4.31 -11.42 16.41
N ASP A 229 -5.41 -12.05 16.03
CA ASP A 229 -5.86 -12.15 14.65
C ASP A 229 -6.73 -10.94 14.33
N MET A 230 -6.22 -10.03 13.48
CA MET A 230 -6.94 -8.79 13.17
C MET A 230 -8.17 -9.02 12.29
N ASN A 231 -8.32 -10.21 11.69
CA ASN A 231 -9.53 -10.58 10.96
C ASN A 231 -10.66 -10.88 11.94
N GLU A 232 -10.36 -11.66 12.99
CA GLU A 232 -11.31 -11.94 14.07
C GLU A 232 -11.69 -10.66 14.83
N GLU A 233 -10.72 -9.79 15.11
CA GLU A 233 -10.98 -8.51 15.78
C GLU A 233 -11.81 -7.58 14.89
N TRP A 234 -11.58 -7.57 13.58
CA TRP A 234 -12.39 -6.82 12.62
C TRP A 234 -13.83 -7.35 12.58
N GLU A 235 -14.03 -8.67 12.47
CA GLU A 235 -15.38 -9.27 12.43
C GLU A 235 -16.18 -8.94 13.70
N LYS A 236 -15.54 -8.88 14.86
CA LYS A 236 -16.19 -8.51 16.13
C LYS A 236 -16.74 -7.08 16.12
N VAL A 237 -16.03 -6.13 15.50
CA VAL A 237 -16.38 -4.71 15.54
C VAL A 237 -17.13 -4.23 14.29
N ALA A 238 -16.85 -4.80 13.12
CA ALA A 238 -17.47 -4.40 11.85
C ALA A 238 -18.64 -5.29 11.43
N GLY A 239 -18.71 -6.53 11.93
CA GLY A 239 -19.75 -7.50 11.56
C GLY A 239 -19.65 -8.02 10.11
N SER A 240 -18.51 -7.81 9.46
CA SER A 240 -18.22 -8.21 8.08
C SER A 240 -16.81 -8.78 7.98
N LYS A 241 -16.49 -9.43 6.87
CA LYS A 241 -15.12 -9.88 6.60
C LYS A 241 -14.21 -8.70 6.26
N LEU A 242 -12.96 -8.81 6.64
CA LEU A 242 -11.94 -7.84 6.29
C LEU A 242 -11.47 -8.06 4.85
N VAL A 243 -11.63 -7.06 3.99
CA VAL A 243 -11.05 -7.03 2.64
C VAL A 243 -9.75 -6.22 2.69
N THR A 244 -8.63 -6.86 2.37
CA THR A 244 -7.33 -6.18 2.39
C THR A 244 -6.76 -5.89 1.01
N GLY A 245 -7.12 -6.69 0.00
CA GLY A 245 -6.62 -6.54 -1.36
C GLY A 245 -7.68 -6.72 -2.42
N VAL A 246 -7.50 -5.96 -3.51
CA VAL A 246 -8.35 -6.00 -4.70
C VAL A 246 -7.50 -5.92 -5.97
N LEU A 247 -8.03 -6.43 -7.07
CA LEU A 247 -7.58 -6.07 -8.40
C LEU A 247 -8.40 -4.87 -8.88
N VAL A 248 -7.71 -3.80 -9.29
CA VAL A 248 -8.34 -2.68 -10.00
C VAL A 248 -7.95 -2.72 -11.48
N ALA A 249 -8.83 -2.24 -12.34
CA ALA A 249 -8.59 -2.15 -13.77
C ALA A 249 -9.05 -0.80 -14.32
N ARG A 250 -8.41 -0.34 -15.36
CA ARG A 250 -8.84 0.83 -16.12
C ARG A 250 -9.99 0.46 -17.04
N LYS A 251 -11.04 1.26 -17.00
CA LYS A 251 -12.26 1.07 -17.81
C LYS A 251 -11.97 1.08 -19.29
N ASP A 252 -11.17 2.03 -19.76
CA ASP A 252 -10.77 2.15 -21.16
C ASP A 252 -9.95 0.95 -21.66
N ALA A 253 -9.08 0.38 -20.83
CA ALA A 253 -8.33 -0.83 -21.17
C ALA A 253 -9.25 -2.06 -21.28
N VAL A 254 -10.23 -2.17 -20.37
CA VAL A 254 -11.25 -3.24 -20.42
C VAL A 254 -12.14 -3.08 -21.65
N GLU A 255 -12.58 -1.87 -21.96
CA GLU A 255 -13.45 -1.56 -23.10
C GLU A 255 -12.74 -1.70 -24.46
N ALA A 256 -11.41 -1.46 -24.50
CA ALA A 256 -10.62 -1.59 -25.71
C ALA A 256 -10.50 -3.04 -26.19
N ASP A 257 -10.37 -4.01 -25.27
CA ASP A 257 -10.33 -5.44 -25.55
C ASP A 257 -11.00 -6.26 -24.43
N PRO A 258 -12.34 -6.31 -24.41
CA PRO A 258 -13.07 -7.04 -23.38
C PRO A 258 -12.76 -8.55 -23.37
N ALA A 259 -12.43 -9.12 -24.53
CA ALA A 259 -12.15 -10.55 -24.66
C ALA A 259 -10.80 -10.89 -24.01
N ARG A 260 -9.77 -10.07 -24.23
CA ARG A 260 -8.47 -10.23 -23.58
C ARG A 260 -8.58 -10.04 -22.06
N PHE A 261 -9.31 -9.03 -21.60
CA PHE A 261 -9.52 -8.83 -20.18
C PHE A 261 -10.29 -9.98 -19.52
N ALA A 262 -11.31 -10.53 -20.20
CA ALA A 262 -12.02 -11.72 -19.73
C ALA A 262 -11.10 -12.94 -19.63
N ALA A 263 -10.24 -13.18 -20.64
CA ALA A 263 -9.25 -14.26 -20.60
C ALA A 263 -8.26 -14.08 -19.43
N PHE A 264 -7.81 -12.84 -19.17
CA PHE A 264 -6.99 -12.51 -18.00
C PHE A 264 -7.71 -12.85 -16.68
N MET A 265 -8.98 -12.49 -16.54
CA MET A 265 -9.75 -12.77 -15.32
C MET A 265 -9.98 -14.28 -15.13
N ASP A 266 -10.23 -15.04 -16.21
CA ASP A 266 -10.35 -16.50 -16.15
C ASP A 266 -9.01 -17.15 -15.77
N GLY A 267 -7.91 -16.72 -16.36
CA GLY A 267 -6.56 -17.15 -16.00
C GLY A 267 -6.19 -16.79 -14.56
N TYR A 268 -6.61 -15.61 -14.10
CA TYR A 268 -6.39 -15.19 -12.71
C TYR A 268 -7.17 -16.07 -11.73
N LYS A 269 -8.43 -16.36 -12.03
CA LYS A 269 -9.25 -17.29 -11.23
C LYS A 269 -8.58 -18.66 -11.11
N ALA A 270 -8.14 -19.24 -12.23
CA ALA A 270 -7.41 -20.51 -12.22
C ALA A 270 -6.09 -20.43 -11.41
N SER A 271 -5.39 -19.30 -11.50
CA SER A 271 -4.17 -19.04 -10.72
C SER A 271 -4.45 -19.00 -9.21
N VAL A 272 -5.56 -18.40 -8.78
CA VAL A 272 -6.01 -18.38 -7.38
C VAL A 272 -6.40 -19.78 -6.90
N GLU A 273 -7.09 -20.56 -7.72
CA GLU A 273 -7.40 -21.96 -7.42
C GLU A 273 -6.13 -22.79 -7.23
N ALA A 274 -5.15 -22.62 -8.13
CA ALA A 274 -3.84 -23.25 -8.00
C ALA A 274 -3.09 -22.79 -6.73
N ALA A 275 -3.15 -21.52 -6.39
CA ALA A 275 -2.51 -20.98 -5.18
C ALA A 275 -3.07 -21.59 -3.88
N ASN A 276 -4.32 -22.05 -3.89
CA ASN A 276 -4.96 -22.69 -2.74
C ASN A 276 -4.87 -24.22 -2.76
N THR A 277 -4.55 -24.86 -3.89
CA THR A 277 -4.54 -26.32 -4.04
C THR A 277 -3.16 -26.90 -4.31
N ASP A 278 -2.30 -26.20 -5.04
CA ASP A 278 -0.90 -26.58 -5.29
C ASP A 278 0.06 -25.63 -4.55
N LEU A 279 0.11 -25.84 -3.23
CA LEU A 279 0.90 -24.99 -2.33
C LEU A 279 2.42 -25.10 -2.60
N GLU A 280 2.89 -26.24 -3.07
CA GLU A 280 4.33 -26.48 -3.33
C GLU A 280 4.80 -25.64 -4.54
N ASN A 281 4.10 -25.76 -5.67
CA ASN A 281 4.41 -24.98 -6.87
C ASN A 281 4.24 -23.49 -6.63
N THR A 282 3.11 -23.08 -6.04
CA THR A 282 2.84 -21.66 -5.73
C THR A 282 3.91 -21.07 -4.80
N ALA A 283 4.36 -21.84 -3.82
CA ALA A 283 5.42 -21.40 -2.90
C ALA A 283 6.77 -21.21 -3.63
N ALA A 284 7.11 -22.11 -4.56
CA ALA A 284 8.31 -21.97 -5.39
C ALA A 284 8.25 -20.72 -6.27
N LEU A 285 7.09 -20.42 -6.85
CA LEU A 285 6.86 -19.21 -7.63
C LEU A 285 6.93 -17.94 -6.77
N CYS A 286 6.39 -17.96 -5.57
CA CYS A 286 6.51 -16.84 -4.63
C CYS A 286 7.97 -16.52 -4.27
N GLU A 287 8.84 -17.54 -4.15
CA GLU A 287 10.28 -17.34 -3.99
C GLU A 287 10.91 -16.80 -5.28
N GLN A 288 10.58 -17.40 -6.43
CA GLN A 288 11.09 -17.00 -7.74
C GLN A 288 10.83 -15.51 -8.04
N TYR A 289 9.62 -15.03 -7.75
CA TYR A 289 9.21 -13.63 -7.96
C TYR A 289 9.59 -12.70 -6.79
N GLY A 290 10.28 -13.21 -5.78
CA GLY A 290 10.79 -12.39 -4.67
C GLY A 290 9.71 -11.84 -3.73
N ILE A 291 8.55 -12.48 -3.66
CA ILE A 291 7.48 -12.15 -2.71
C ILE A 291 7.86 -12.65 -1.32
N VAL A 292 8.46 -13.85 -1.25
CA VAL A 292 8.93 -14.49 -0.03
C VAL A 292 10.37 -14.94 -0.21
N ALA A 293 11.19 -14.82 0.81
CA ALA A 293 12.62 -15.16 0.74
C ALA A 293 12.90 -16.65 0.50
N LYS A 294 11.97 -17.54 0.85
CA LYS A 294 12.12 -19.03 0.72
C LYS A 294 10.76 -19.68 0.49
N ALA A 295 10.68 -20.58 -0.47
CA ALA A 295 9.50 -21.37 -0.77
C ALA A 295 8.92 -22.11 0.46
N ALA A 296 9.77 -22.68 1.31
CA ALA A 296 9.32 -23.35 2.52
C ALA A 296 8.56 -22.45 3.51
N LEU A 297 8.85 -21.14 3.53
CA LEU A 297 8.08 -20.14 4.31
C LEU A 297 6.77 -19.80 3.61
N ALA A 298 6.81 -19.61 2.30
CA ALA A 298 5.62 -19.36 1.50
C ALA A 298 4.62 -20.52 1.64
N GLN A 299 5.06 -21.76 1.52
CA GLN A 299 4.22 -22.95 1.65
C GLN A 299 3.49 -23.04 3.00
N LYS A 300 4.16 -22.62 4.08
CA LYS A 300 3.54 -22.56 5.42
C LYS A 300 2.57 -21.39 5.57
N ALA A 301 2.82 -20.28 4.87
CA ALA A 301 2.02 -19.08 4.97
C ALA A 301 0.75 -19.11 4.11
N LEU A 302 0.81 -19.73 2.92
CA LEU A 302 -0.27 -19.76 1.93
C LEU A 302 -1.64 -20.10 2.50
N PRO A 303 -1.81 -21.12 3.39
CA PRO A 303 -3.13 -21.41 3.96
C PRO A 303 -3.73 -20.28 4.81
N ASN A 304 -2.91 -19.33 5.24
CA ASN A 304 -3.32 -18.17 6.06
C ASN A 304 -3.28 -16.85 5.28
N CYS A 305 -3.04 -16.91 3.96
CA CYS A 305 -2.99 -15.70 3.12
C CYS A 305 -4.36 -15.28 2.59
N ASN A 306 -5.41 -16.06 2.87
CA ASN A 306 -6.80 -15.77 2.49
C ASN A 306 -6.94 -15.25 1.04
N ILE A 307 -6.24 -15.96 0.12
CA ILE A 307 -6.24 -15.64 -1.31
C ILE A 307 -7.59 -16.08 -1.88
N VAL A 308 -8.32 -15.12 -2.46
CA VAL A 308 -9.67 -15.34 -3.02
C VAL A 308 -9.76 -14.74 -4.42
N PHE A 309 -10.80 -15.11 -5.14
CA PHE A 309 -11.19 -14.47 -6.39
C PHE A 309 -12.71 -14.30 -6.37
N GLU A 310 -13.15 -13.09 -6.02
CA GLU A 310 -14.57 -12.80 -5.87
C GLU A 310 -14.97 -11.59 -6.71
N THR A 311 -15.99 -11.76 -7.53
CA THR A 311 -16.47 -10.78 -8.52
C THR A 311 -17.98 -10.60 -8.42
N GLY A 312 -18.51 -9.50 -8.96
CA GLY A 312 -19.95 -9.25 -9.08
C GLY A 312 -20.67 -9.19 -7.74
N ASP A 313 -21.83 -9.86 -7.65
CA ASP A 313 -22.69 -9.80 -6.45
C ASP A 313 -22.06 -10.44 -5.20
N GLU A 314 -21.07 -11.32 -5.36
CA GLU A 314 -20.33 -11.92 -4.25
C GLU A 314 -19.57 -10.87 -3.45
N THR A 315 -19.16 -9.77 -4.09
CA THR A 315 -18.43 -8.67 -3.44
C THR A 315 -19.31 -7.81 -2.53
N VAL A 316 -20.62 -7.89 -2.65
CA VAL A 316 -21.58 -7.08 -1.86
C VAL A 316 -21.76 -7.63 -0.44
N SER A 317 -21.31 -8.85 -0.18
CA SER A 317 -21.45 -9.51 1.13
C SER A 317 -20.32 -9.20 2.13
N TYR A 318 -19.37 -8.35 1.76
CA TYR A 318 -18.19 -8.00 2.57
C TYR A 318 -18.28 -6.63 3.23
#